data_187e13d0bc3b552c3ec85fc8f0f2549e
#
_entry.id   187e13d0bc3b552c3ec85fc8f0f2549e
#
_cell.length_a   1.000
_cell.length_b   1.000
_cell.length_c   1.000
_cell.angle_alpha   90.00
_cell.angle_beta   90.00
_cell.angle_gamma   90.00
#
_symmetry.space_group_name_H-M   'P 1'
#
loop_
_entity.id
_entity.type
_entity.pdbx_description
1 polymer ?
#
loop_
_entity_poly.entity_id
_entity_poly.type
_entity_poly.pdbx_seq_one_letter_code
_entity_poly.pdbx_strand_id
1 'polypeptide(L)'
;MFVSMEEQVILVDEKDNPIGLMGKMEAHEKAILHRAFSVFIFNEKGELLLQQRAASKYHSPLLWTNTCCSHQRDGETNIGAGRRRLQEEMGFDTEVKELFSFIYKAPFDNGLTEHELDHVLIGYYNNAPKINKEEVESYKWMTLIDVKNDIKKNPKEYTEWFK
;
A
#
# COMPACT_ATOMS: atom_id res chain seq x y z
N MET A 1 -16.96 25.48 9.39
CA MET A 1 -16.11 24.51 10.10
C MET A 1 -15.91 23.27 9.23
N PHE A 2 -14.69 22.93 8.99
CA PHE A 2 -14.36 21.72 8.23
C PHE A 2 -14.45 20.51 9.14
N VAL A 3 -15.38 19.60 8.83
CA VAL A 3 -15.32 18.26 9.36
C VAL A 3 -14.59 17.43 8.31
N SER A 4 -13.33 17.07 8.57
CA SER A 4 -12.65 16.16 7.68
C SER A 4 -13.39 14.82 7.74
N MET A 5 -13.91 14.38 6.61
CA MET A 5 -14.49 13.04 6.53
C MET A 5 -13.37 12.03 6.73
N GLU A 6 -13.50 11.21 7.76
CA GLU A 6 -12.59 10.10 7.98
C GLU A 6 -12.62 9.17 6.77
N GLU A 7 -11.45 8.76 6.30
CA GLU A 7 -11.34 7.77 5.24
C GLU A 7 -11.93 6.44 5.73
N GLN A 8 -12.81 5.86 4.92
CA GLN A 8 -13.43 4.57 5.22
C GLN A 8 -12.79 3.44 4.45
N VAL A 9 -12.77 2.26 5.05
CA VAL A 9 -12.31 1.02 4.44
C VAL A 9 -13.48 0.06 4.27
N ILE A 10 -13.35 -0.88 3.32
CA ILE A 10 -14.37 -1.89 3.05
C ILE A 10 -14.09 -3.11 3.93
N LEU A 11 -15.00 -3.41 4.85
CA LEU A 11 -14.91 -4.62 5.65
C LEU A 11 -15.26 -5.84 4.78
N VAL A 12 -14.51 -6.91 4.93
CA VAL A 12 -14.71 -8.13 4.16
C VAL A 12 -14.64 -9.36 5.05
N ASP A 13 -15.23 -10.46 4.57
CA ASP A 13 -15.00 -11.79 5.13
C ASP A 13 -13.75 -12.42 4.48
N GLU A 14 -13.38 -13.62 4.89
CA GLU A 14 -12.20 -14.32 4.37
C GLU A 14 -12.29 -14.67 2.88
N LYS A 15 -13.48 -14.60 2.29
CA LYS A 15 -13.73 -14.84 0.86
C LYS A 15 -13.81 -13.53 0.06
N ASP A 16 -13.44 -12.41 0.66
CA ASP A 16 -13.49 -11.09 0.06
C ASP A 16 -14.91 -10.58 -0.26
N ASN A 17 -15.92 -11.09 0.44
CA ASN A 17 -17.25 -10.53 0.32
C ASN A 17 -17.37 -9.28 1.17
N PRO A 18 -17.85 -8.14 0.60
CA PRO A 18 -18.02 -6.93 1.40
C PRO A 18 -19.14 -7.10 2.41
N ILE A 19 -18.86 -6.74 3.66
CA ILE A 19 -19.82 -6.87 4.78
C ILE A 19 -20.12 -5.56 5.49
N GLY A 20 -19.53 -4.45 5.07
CA GLY A 20 -19.79 -3.14 5.62
C GLY A 20 -18.66 -2.17 5.35
N LEU A 21 -18.79 -0.98 5.93
CA LEU A 21 -17.80 0.08 5.90
C LEU A 21 -17.42 0.43 7.33
N MET A 22 -16.20 0.90 7.53
CA MET A 22 -15.72 1.35 8.83
C MET A 22 -14.67 2.44 8.62
N GLY A 23 -14.54 3.38 9.54
CA GLY A 23 -13.45 4.33 9.52
C GLY A 23 -12.11 3.62 9.57
N LYS A 24 -11.16 4.09 8.80
CA LYS A 24 -9.83 3.48 8.68
C LYS A 24 -9.14 3.30 10.03
N MET A 25 -9.13 4.35 10.86
CA MET A 25 -8.49 4.28 12.18
C MET A 25 -9.19 3.28 13.10
N GLU A 26 -10.52 3.25 13.09
CA GLU A 26 -11.31 2.32 13.89
C GLU A 26 -11.01 0.87 13.49
N ALA A 27 -10.92 0.59 12.20
CA ALA A 27 -10.59 -0.75 11.71
C ALA A 27 -9.20 -1.20 12.18
N HIS A 28 -8.23 -0.28 12.21
CA HIS A 28 -6.88 -0.57 12.72
C HIS A 28 -6.85 -0.72 14.25
N GLU A 29 -7.63 0.07 14.97
CA GLU A 29 -7.74 -0.04 16.44
C GLU A 29 -8.36 -1.36 16.87
N LYS A 30 -9.38 -1.83 16.14
CA LYS A 30 -10.14 -3.05 16.43
C LYS A 30 -9.62 -4.29 15.72
N ALA A 31 -8.58 -4.15 14.90
CA ALA A 31 -8.00 -5.26 14.12
C ALA A 31 -9.03 -5.99 13.23
N ILE A 32 -9.95 -5.25 12.64
CA ILE A 32 -11.01 -5.81 11.81
C ILE A 32 -10.49 -6.05 10.38
N LEU A 33 -10.79 -7.22 9.83
CA LEU A 33 -10.40 -7.57 8.46
C LEU A 33 -11.05 -6.63 7.46
N HIS A 34 -10.23 -5.99 6.64
CA HIS A 34 -10.70 -5.04 5.62
C HIS A 34 -9.90 -5.21 4.34
N ARG A 35 -10.48 -4.71 3.24
CA ARG A 35 -9.87 -4.82 1.92
C ARG A 35 -8.76 -3.80 1.74
N ALA A 36 -7.67 -4.23 1.10
CA ALA A 36 -6.53 -3.39 0.79
C ALA A 36 -5.93 -3.81 -0.55
N PHE A 37 -4.97 -3.05 -1.04
CA PHE A 37 -4.22 -3.42 -2.24
C PHE A 37 -2.76 -2.98 -2.11
N SER A 38 -1.90 -3.69 -2.83
CA SER A 38 -0.48 -3.38 -2.96
C SER A 38 -0.11 -3.36 -4.43
N VAL A 39 0.48 -2.26 -4.90
CA VAL A 39 0.88 -2.09 -6.30
C VAL A 39 2.38 -2.28 -6.42
N PHE A 40 2.79 -3.05 -7.42
CA PHE A 40 4.19 -3.32 -7.76
C PHE A 40 4.42 -2.84 -9.20
N ILE A 41 5.24 -1.82 -9.37
CA ILE A 41 5.57 -1.27 -10.70
C ILE A 41 7.02 -1.61 -11.03
N PHE A 42 7.22 -2.20 -12.20
CA PHE A 42 8.53 -2.56 -12.72
C PHE A 42 8.85 -1.71 -13.94
N ASN A 43 10.13 -1.49 -14.19
CA ASN A 43 10.61 -0.89 -15.44
C ASN A 43 11.10 -1.98 -16.40
N GLU A 44 11.52 -1.60 -17.60
CA GLU A 44 12.01 -2.56 -18.60
C GLU A 44 13.32 -3.26 -18.22
N LYS A 45 14.04 -2.74 -17.22
CA LYS A 45 15.23 -3.38 -16.66
C LYS A 45 14.90 -4.43 -15.60
N GLY A 46 13.61 -4.66 -15.31
CA GLY A 46 13.17 -5.57 -14.26
C GLY A 46 13.36 -5.05 -12.86
N GLU A 47 13.55 -3.75 -12.69
CA GLU A 47 13.67 -3.12 -11.37
C GLU A 47 12.30 -2.74 -10.83
N LEU A 48 12.09 -2.97 -9.54
CA LEU A 48 10.87 -2.59 -8.82
C LEU A 48 11.01 -1.16 -8.31
N LEU A 49 9.95 -0.37 -8.49
CA LEU A 49 9.86 0.97 -7.92
C LEU A 49 9.43 0.86 -6.45
N LEU A 50 10.33 1.27 -5.56
CA LEU A 50 10.07 1.31 -4.12
C LEU A 50 9.73 2.72 -3.69
N GLN A 51 8.87 2.84 -2.66
CA GLN A 51 8.64 4.12 -2.00
C GLN A 51 9.11 4.07 -0.55
N GLN A 52 9.61 5.22 -0.06
CA GLN A 52 9.83 5.44 1.35
C GLN A 52 8.65 6.25 1.88
N ARG A 53 7.97 5.72 2.90
CA ARG A 53 6.78 6.35 3.47
C ARG A 53 7.14 7.69 4.11
N ALA A 54 6.28 8.70 3.95
CA ALA A 54 6.50 10.01 4.54
C ALA A 54 6.60 9.93 6.07
N ALA A 55 7.36 10.86 6.65
CA ALA A 55 7.56 10.93 8.11
C ALA A 55 6.26 11.19 8.88
N SER A 56 5.26 11.79 8.24
CA SER A 56 3.96 12.11 8.83
C SER A 56 2.97 10.95 8.88
N LYS A 57 3.34 9.77 8.39
CA LYS A 57 2.43 8.62 8.40
C LYS A 57 2.13 8.14 9.83
N TYR A 58 0.87 7.73 10.06
CA TYR A 58 0.40 7.31 11.38
C TYR A 58 1.01 5.99 11.87
N HIS A 59 1.53 5.16 10.95
CA HIS A 59 2.33 3.98 11.28
C HIS A 59 3.43 3.79 10.24
N SER A 60 4.47 3.08 10.62
CA SER A 60 5.60 2.72 9.75
C SER A 60 6.20 3.93 8.97
N PRO A 61 6.40 5.11 9.62
CA PRO A 61 6.97 6.25 8.93
C PRO A 61 8.41 5.99 8.50
N LEU A 62 8.81 6.57 7.37
CA LEU A 62 10.15 6.46 6.78
C LEU A 62 10.61 5.05 6.40
N LEU A 63 9.73 4.06 6.47
CA LEU A 63 10.05 2.71 6.02
C LEU A 63 9.89 2.59 4.50
N TRP A 64 10.69 1.71 3.92
CA TRP A 64 10.60 1.37 2.50
C TRP A 64 9.57 0.26 2.29
N THR A 65 8.89 0.34 1.16
CA THR A 65 7.86 -0.63 0.79
C THR A 65 7.74 -0.70 -0.74
N ASN A 66 6.81 -1.52 -1.24
CA ASN A 66 6.48 -1.60 -2.65
C ASN A 66 6.02 -0.23 -3.19
N THR A 67 5.67 -0.15 -4.46
CA THR A 67 5.38 1.11 -5.14
C THR A 67 4.30 1.94 -4.46
N CYS A 68 3.17 1.31 -4.12
CA CYS A 68 2.13 1.99 -3.35
C CYS A 68 1.19 0.97 -2.72
N CYS A 69 0.61 1.30 -1.58
CA CYS A 69 -0.39 0.50 -0.90
C CYS A 69 -1.41 1.40 -0.25
N SER A 70 -2.67 1.01 -0.32
CA SER A 70 -3.74 1.76 0.28
C SER A 70 -5.01 0.89 0.35
N HIS A 71 -6.14 1.55 0.48
CA HIS A 71 -7.42 0.91 0.66
C HIS A 71 -8.41 1.35 -0.41
N GLN A 72 -9.21 0.41 -0.92
CA GLN A 72 -10.29 0.69 -1.84
C GLN A 72 -11.37 1.52 -1.13
N ARG A 73 -11.93 2.47 -1.85
CA ARG A 73 -13.11 3.21 -1.41
C ARG A 73 -14.36 2.46 -1.84
N ASP A 74 -15.46 2.71 -1.14
CA ASP A 74 -16.74 2.13 -1.49
C ASP A 74 -17.06 2.37 -2.98
N GLY A 75 -17.40 1.31 -3.68
CA GLY A 75 -17.70 1.35 -5.11
C GLY A 75 -16.50 1.27 -6.05
N GLU A 76 -15.26 1.31 -5.54
CA GLU A 76 -14.08 1.17 -6.39
C GLU A 76 -13.75 -0.29 -6.68
N THR A 77 -13.27 -0.55 -7.90
CA THR A 77 -12.61 -1.82 -8.24
C THR A 77 -11.18 -1.79 -7.67
N ASN A 78 -10.57 -2.96 -7.50
CA ASN A 78 -9.18 -3.05 -7.04
C ASN A 78 -8.23 -2.30 -7.99
N ILE A 79 -8.39 -2.51 -9.28
CA ILE A 79 -7.56 -1.84 -10.31
C ILE A 79 -7.77 -0.32 -10.29
N GLY A 80 -9.02 0.14 -10.22
CA GLY A 80 -9.34 1.56 -10.16
C GLY A 80 -8.73 2.25 -8.94
N ALA A 81 -8.82 1.61 -7.78
CA ALA A 81 -8.22 2.12 -6.55
C ALA A 81 -6.69 2.20 -6.65
N GLY A 82 -6.06 1.16 -7.19
CA GLY A 82 -4.63 1.12 -7.39
C GLY A 82 -4.13 2.24 -8.29
N ARG A 83 -4.80 2.44 -9.43
CA ARG A 83 -4.45 3.52 -10.37
C ARG A 83 -4.66 4.91 -9.77
N ARG A 84 -5.72 5.08 -8.98
CA ARG A 84 -5.98 6.33 -8.27
C ARG A 84 -4.83 6.69 -7.32
N ARG A 85 -4.40 5.73 -6.49
CA ARG A 85 -3.32 5.98 -5.52
C ARG A 85 -1.95 6.14 -6.20
N LEU A 86 -1.70 5.43 -7.28
CA LEU A 86 -0.48 5.67 -8.07
C LEU A 86 -0.40 7.13 -8.52
N GLN A 87 -1.51 7.69 -9.03
CA GLN A 87 -1.55 9.09 -9.43
C GLN A 87 -1.36 10.02 -8.24
N GLU A 88 -2.03 9.74 -7.12
CA GLU A 88 -1.97 10.58 -5.91
C GLU A 88 -0.58 10.55 -5.24
N GLU A 89 0.06 9.40 -5.16
CA GLU A 89 1.32 9.23 -4.45
C GLU A 89 2.55 9.38 -5.35
N MET A 90 2.52 8.82 -6.54
CA MET A 90 3.68 8.71 -7.42
C MET A 90 3.59 9.57 -8.68
N GLY A 91 2.45 10.20 -8.91
CA GLY A 91 2.27 11.19 -9.98
C GLY A 91 2.19 10.62 -11.38
N PHE A 92 1.86 9.34 -11.54
CA PHE A 92 1.63 8.76 -12.86
C PHE A 92 0.48 7.75 -12.85
N ASP A 93 -0.03 7.47 -14.03
CA ASP A 93 -1.04 6.44 -14.27
C ASP A 93 -0.49 5.42 -15.26
N THR A 94 -0.72 4.14 -15.02
CA THR A 94 -0.35 3.05 -15.91
C THR A 94 -1.33 1.91 -15.74
N GLU A 95 -1.42 1.04 -16.73
CA GLU A 95 -2.24 -0.16 -16.62
C GLU A 95 -1.66 -1.09 -15.56
N VAL A 96 -2.53 -1.61 -14.71
CA VAL A 96 -2.16 -2.63 -13.72
C VAL A 96 -3.09 -3.82 -13.86
N LYS A 97 -2.60 -4.97 -13.43
CA LYS A 97 -3.30 -6.25 -13.51
C LYS A 97 -3.21 -6.92 -12.14
N GLU A 98 -4.30 -7.53 -11.71
CA GLU A 98 -4.34 -8.26 -10.45
C GLU A 98 -3.69 -9.63 -10.61
N LEU A 99 -2.76 -9.96 -9.69
CA LEU A 99 -2.08 -11.25 -9.68
C LEU A 99 -2.69 -12.25 -8.69
N PHE A 100 -2.84 -11.83 -7.44
CA PHE A 100 -3.37 -12.67 -6.36
C PHE A 100 -3.77 -11.80 -5.18
N SER A 101 -4.39 -12.43 -4.17
CA SER A 101 -4.69 -11.78 -2.90
C SER A 101 -4.25 -12.67 -1.74
N PHE A 102 -4.03 -12.08 -0.58
CA PHE A 102 -3.68 -12.80 0.63
C PHE A 102 -4.17 -12.04 1.85
N ILE A 103 -4.29 -12.75 2.98
CA ILE A 103 -4.68 -12.14 4.25
C ILE A 103 -3.44 -12.07 5.14
N TYR A 104 -3.20 -10.92 5.76
CA TYR A 104 -2.16 -10.80 6.75
C TYR A 104 -2.62 -9.96 7.95
N LYS A 105 -1.93 -10.11 9.07
CA LYS A 105 -2.22 -9.39 10.31
C LYS A 105 -0.90 -8.97 10.94
N ALA A 106 -0.74 -7.69 11.20
CA ALA A 106 0.49 -7.13 11.78
C ALA A 106 0.18 -6.07 12.83
N PRO A 107 0.52 -6.31 14.11
CA PRO A 107 0.40 -5.30 15.15
C PRO A 107 1.56 -4.30 15.07
N PHE A 108 1.28 -3.05 15.44
CA PHE A 108 2.28 -1.98 15.52
C PHE A 108 2.39 -1.46 16.96
N ASP A 109 3.50 -0.78 17.26
CA ASP A 109 3.81 -0.28 18.61
C ASP A 109 2.80 0.75 19.14
N ASN A 110 2.10 1.45 18.26
CA ASN A 110 1.13 2.50 18.62
C ASN A 110 -0.28 1.95 18.96
N GLY A 111 -0.43 0.65 19.16
CA GLY A 111 -1.72 0.02 19.48
C GLY A 111 -2.60 -0.25 18.26
N LEU A 112 -2.13 0.05 17.06
CA LEU A 112 -2.85 -0.23 15.82
C LEU A 112 -2.46 -1.60 15.29
N THR A 113 -3.39 -2.26 14.61
CA THR A 113 -3.14 -3.56 13.97
C THR A 113 -3.69 -3.50 12.54
N GLU A 114 -2.87 -3.88 11.56
CA GLU A 114 -3.35 -4.13 10.21
C GLU A 114 -3.84 -5.57 10.11
N HIS A 115 -5.08 -5.72 9.68
CA HIS A 115 -5.68 -7.02 9.37
C HIS A 115 -6.36 -6.87 8.01
N GLU A 116 -5.65 -7.26 6.96
CA GLU A 116 -6.02 -6.91 5.60
C GLU A 116 -6.13 -8.12 4.69
N LEU A 117 -7.14 -8.09 3.81
CA LEU A 117 -7.18 -8.92 2.62
C LEU A 117 -6.60 -8.06 1.50
N ASP A 118 -5.35 -8.32 1.16
CA ASP A 118 -4.53 -7.50 0.28
C ASP A 118 -4.53 -8.05 -1.14
N HIS A 119 -4.97 -7.22 -2.10
CA HIS A 119 -4.93 -7.52 -3.53
C HIS A 119 -3.63 -7.02 -4.13
N VAL A 120 -2.86 -7.90 -4.73
CA VAL A 120 -1.57 -7.56 -5.33
C VAL A 120 -1.76 -7.24 -6.81
N LEU A 121 -1.37 -6.03 -7.18
CA LEU A 121 -1.47 -5.50 -8.54
C LEU A 121 -0.08 -5.26 -9.11
N ILE A 122 0.11 -5.58 -10.39
CA ILE A 122 1.38 -5.38 -11.08
C ILE A 122 1.19 -4.52 -12.32
N GLY A 123 2.16 -3.65 -12.59
CA GLY A 123 2.20 -2.83 -13.80
C GLY A 123 3.63 -2.47 -14.18
N TYR A 124 3.76 -1.71 -15.28
CA TYR A 124 5.06 -1.32 -15.84
C TYR A 124 5.10 0.17 -16.13
N TYR A 125 6.23 0.80 -15.84
CA TYR A 125 6.44 2.23 -16.09
C TYR A 125 7.94 2.51 -16.14
N ASN A 126 8.38 3.32 -17.12
CA ASN A 126 9.81 3.52 -17.39
C ASN A 126 10.33 4.93 -17.09
N ASN A 127 9.47 5.83 -16.66
CA ASN A 127 9.86 7.22 -16.39
C ASN A 127 9.98 7.47 -14.89
N ALA A 128 10.61 8.60 -14.52
CA ALA A 128 10.71 9.00 -13.12
C ALA A 128 9.32 9.40 -12.58
N PRO A 129 8.95 8.92 -11.38
CA PRO A 129 7.71 9.34 -10.75
C PRO A 129 7.80 10.80 -10.28
N LYS A 130 6.64 11.44 -10.11
CA LYS A 130 6.51 12.75 -9.47
C LYS A 130 5.87 12.54 -8.10
N ILE A 131 6.69 12.26 -7.09
CA ILE A 131 6.19 11.90 -5.78
C ILE A 131 5.48 13.06 -5.08
N ASN A 132 4.40 12.72 -4.36
CA ASN A 132 3.71 13.64 -3.47
C ASN A 132 4.39 13.58 -2.11
N LYS A 133 5.10 14.63 -1.72
CA LYS A 133 5.90 14.67 -0.49
C LYS A 133 5.08 14.51 0.80
N GLU A 134 3.78 14.75 0.74
CA GLU A 134 2.90 14.52 1.90
C GLU A 134 2.68 13.02 2.16
N GLU A 135 2.84 12.20 1.14
CA GLU A 135 2.61 10.75 1.21
C GLU A 135 3.91 9.95 1.13
N VAL A 136 4.87 10.43 0.33
CA VAL A 136 6.08 9.71 -0.04
C VAL A 136 7.31 10.60 0.17
N GLU A 137 8.24 10.13 1.00
CA GLU A 137 9.50 10.85 1.27
C GLU A 137 10.46 10.75 0.11
N SER A 138 10.62 9.55 -0.46
CA SER A 138 11.57 9.27 -1.52
C SER A 138 11.19 8.02 -2.30
N TYR A 139 11.88 7.77 -3.41
CA TYR A 139 11.71 6.56 -4.19
C TYR A 139 13.06 6.04 -4.70
N LYS A 140 13.10 4.76 -5.06
CA LYS A 140 14.26 4.16 -5.72
C LYS A 140 13.82 2.96 -6.57
N TRP A 141 14.63 2.63 -7.57
CA TRP A 141 14.45 1.44 -8.38
C TRP A 141 15.47 0.40 -7.94
N MET A 142 15.02 -0.84 -7.68
CA MET A 142 15.90 -1.95 -7.30
C MET A 142 15.45 -3.24 -7.94
N THR A 143 16.40 -4.11 -8.32
CA THR A 143 16.06 -5.47 -8.76
C THR A 143 15.47 -6.26 -7.59
N LEU A 144 14.66 -7.28 -7.89
CA LEU A 144 14.09 -8.12 -6.82
C LEU A 144 15.16 -8.84 -6.01
N ILE A 145 16.26 -9.24 -6.63
CA ILE A 145 17.38 -9.86 -5.93
C ILE A 145 17.98 -8.90 -4.90
N ASP A 146 18.20 -7.65 -5.30
CA ASP A 146 18.73 -6.62 -4.39
C ASP A 146 17.75 -6.30 -3.28
N VAL A 147 16.44 -6.22 -3.59
CA VAL A 147 15.39 -6.01 -2.58
C VAL A 147 15.41 -7.13 -1.54
N LYS A 148 15.43 -8.38 -1.98
CA LYS A 148 15.46 -9.55 -1.08
C LYS A 148 16.69 -9.54 -0.18
N ASN A 149 17.84 -9.24 -0.75
CA ASN A 149 19.09 -9.17 0.00
C ASN A 149 19.07 -8.03 1.02
N ASP A 150 18.56 -6.86 0.64
CA ASP A 150 18.48 -5.71 1.53
C ASP A 150 17.48 -5.94 2.67
N ILE A 151 16.35 -6.59 2.41
CA ILE A 151 15.39 -6.95 3.46
C ILE A 151 16.04 -7.88 4.48
N LYS A 152 16.83 -8.87 4.05
CA LYS A 152 17.55 -9.77 4.95
C LYS A 152 18.59 -9.04 5.79
N LYS A 153 19.28 -8.07 5.19
CA LYS A 153 20.34 -7.32 5.84
C LYS A 153 19.82 -6.21 6.76
N ASN A 154 18.75 -5.53 6.34
CA ASN A 154 18.18 -4.37 7.02
C ASN A 154 16.65 -4.51 7.18
N PRO A 155 16.16 -5.55 7.87
CA PRO A 155 14.71 -5.83 7.93
C PRO A 155 13.90 -4.71 8.58
N LYS A 156 14.51 -3.92 9.45
CA LYS A 156 13.83 -2.82 10.16
C LYS A 156 13.57 -1.60 9.27
N GLU A 157 14.16 -1.54 8.08
CA GLU A 157 13.97 -0.45 7.13
C GLU A 157 12.75 -0.67 6.21
N TYR A 158 12.09 -1.83 6.33
CA TYR A 158 10.98 -2.24 5.46
C TYR A 158 9.69 -2.46 6.24
N THR A 159 8.57 -2.21 5.57
CA THR A 159 7.25 -2.45 6.16
C THR A 159 6.99 -3.95 6.35
N GLU A 160 6.13 -4.29 7.32
CA GLU A 160 5.80 -5.68 7.60
C GLU A 160 5.08 -6.36 6.45
N TRP A 161 4.18 -5.64 5.76
CA TRP A 161 3.41 -6.22 4.65
C TRP A 161 4.23 -6.48 3.39
N PHE A 162 5.37 -5.81 3.25
CA PHE A 162 6.23 -5.99 2.07
C PHE A 162 7.17 -7.18 2.23
N LYS A 163 7.60 -7.45 3.44
CA LYS A 163 8.46 -8.61 3.76
C LYS A 163 7.69 -9.91 3.61
#